data_dccac9515d0a40d0d12202d53c373a53
#
_entry.id   dccac9515d0a40d0d12202d53c373a53
#
_cell.length_a   1.000
_cell.length_b   1.000
_cell.length_c   1.000
_cell.angle_alpha   90.00
_cell.angle_beta   90.00
_cell.angle_gamma   90.00
#
_symmetry.space_group_name_H-M   'P 1'
#
loop_
_entity.id
_entity.type
_entity.pdbx_description
1 polymer ?
#
loop_
_entity_poly.entity_id
_entity_poly.type
_entity_poly.pdbx_seq_one_letter_code
_entity_poly.pdbx_strand_id
1 'polypeptide(L)'
;MYQIQIKRIYTEKSDTDGFRILTDRLWPRGIAKEKAAIDFWAKELSPSTYLRKWFDHKEELFTRFRELYREELEKNPEKDSFIRLVKEELEKEAVTLLFASKEEKLNQATVLSEWLKEQLSENTKEHSA
;
A
#
# COMPACT_ATOMS: atom_id res chain seq x y z
N MET A 1 6.23 0.74 18.26
CA MET A 1 5.98 0.87 16.80
C MET A 1 4.49 1.04 16.53
N TYR A 2 4.15 1.97 15.67
CA TYR A 2 2.78 2.19 15.28
C TYR A 2 2.32 1.13 14.27
N GLN A 3 1.07 1.22 13.80
CA GLN A 3 0.49 0.19 12.95
C GLN A 3 0.27 0.66 11.51
N ILE A 4 0.24 -0.32 10.58
CA ILE A 4 -0.13 -0.08 9.20
C ILE A 4 -1.65 -0.22 9.10
N GLN A 5 -2.30 0.78 8.53
CA GLN A 5 -3.73 0.82 8.33
C GLN A 5 -4.04 0.92 6.85
N ILE A 6 -5.24 0.54 6.43
CA ILE A 6 -5.71 0.77 5.07
C ILE A 6 -6.99 1.60 5.15
N LYS A 7 -7.20 2.47 4.15
CA LYS A 7 -8.32 3.39 4.15
C LYS A 7 -8.64 3.84 2.74
N ARG A 8 -9.90 3.97 2.42
CA ARG A 8 -10.30 4.51 1.12
C ARG A 8 -9.99 6.01 1.08
N ILE A 9 -9.34 6.47 0.00
CA ILE A 9 -8.90 7.87 -0.09
C ILE A 9 -10.06 8.87 -0.05
N TYR A 10 -11.26 8.44 -0.46
CA TYR A 10 -12.45 9.29 -0.43
C TYR A 10 -13.03 9.47 0.97
N THR A 11 -12.56 8.71 1.95
CA THR A 11 -12.94 8.87 3.35
C THR A 11 -12.21 10.08 3.92
N GLU A 12 -12.90 10.85 4.78
CA GLU A 12 -12.32 12.05 5.36
C GLU A 12 -11.02 11.74 6.11
N LYS A 13 -10.03 12.62 5.94
CA LYS A 13 -8.75 12.52 6.64
C LYS A 13 -8.96 12.61 8.16
N SER A 14 -8.21 11.79 8.89
CA SER A 14 -8.22 11.78 10.35
C SER A 14 -6.80 12.00 10.89
N ASP A 15 -6.69 12.61 12.07
CA ASP A 15 -5.40 12.79 12.74
C ASP A 15 -4.72 11.45 13.05
N THR A 16 -5.50 10.37 13.15
CA THR A 16 -4.96 9.05 13.42
C THR A 16 -4.43 8.34 12.18
N ASP A 17 -4.55 8.95 11.00
CA ASP A 17 -4.01 8.35 9.77
C ASP A 17 -2.48 8.32 9.76
N GLY A 18 -1.84 9.30 10.39
CA GLY A 18 -0.39 9.40 10.38
C GLY A 18 0.17 9.68 8.99
N PHE A 19 1.16 8.91 8.57
CA PHE A 19 1.81 9.06 7.26
C PHE A 19 0.93 8.42 6.19
N ARG A 20 0.46 9.21 5.23
CA ARG A 20 -0.54 8.77 4.23
C ARG A 20 0.15 8.45 2.91
N ILE A 21 -0.02 7.18 2.48
CA ILE A 21 0.61 6.66 1.25
C ILE A 21 -0.47 6.26 0.26
N LEU A 22 -0.46 6.85 -0.94
CA LEU A 22 -1.37 6.46 -2.01
C LEU A 22 -0.79 5.24 -2.73
N THR A 23 -1.61 4.20 -2.91
CA THR A 23 -1.18 2.91 -3.47
C THR A 23 -1.67 2.66 -4.90
N ASP A 24 -2.44 3.57 -5.48
CA ASP A 24 -2.92 3.45 -6.86
C ASP A 24 -1.88 3.96 -7.84
N ARG A 25 -1.83 3.34 -9.03
CA ARG A 25 -0.93 3.78 -10.09
C ARG A 25 -1.41 5.08 -10.73
N LEU A 26 -2.73 5.28 -10.79
CA LEU A 26 -3.33 6.48 -11.35
C LEU A 26 -3.88 7.37 -10.24
N TRP A 27 -3.83 8.68 -10.45
CA TRP A 27 -4.38 9.63 -9.49
C TRP A 27 -5.90 9.45 -9.37
N PRO A 28 -6.46 9.41 -8.16
CA PRO A 28 -7.90 9.23 -7.96
C PRO A 28 -8.72 10.38 -8.57
N ARG A 29 -9.83 10.03 -9.21
CA ARG A 29 -10.69 11.01 -9.84
C ARG A 29 -11.36 11.93 -8.82
N GLY A 30 -11.39 13.22 -9.15
CA GLY A 30 -12.14 14.18 -8.37
C GLY A 30 -11.51 14.62 -7.07
N ILE A 31 -10.26 14.25 -6.82
CA ILE A 31 -9.57 14.63 -5.59
C ILE A 31 -8.44 15.60 -5.90
N ALA A 32 -8.53 16.82 -5.36
CA ALA A 32 -7.45 17.78 -5.46
C ALA A 32 -6.29 17.33 -4.56
N LYS A 33 -5.06 17.68 -4.96
CA LYS A 33 -3.86 17.28 -4.19
C LYS A 33 -3.92 17.73 -2.73
N GLU A 34 -4.40 18.94 -2.49
CA GLU A 34 -4.50 19.49 -1.15
C GLU A 34 -5.45 18.69 -0.27
N LYS A 35 -6.56 18.21 -0.85
CA LYS A 35 -7.54 17.42 -0.10
C LYS A 35 -7.10 15.98 0.09
N ALA A 36 -6.36 15.45 -0.88
CA ALA A 36 -5.82 14.10 -0.76
C ALA A 36 -4.86 13.99 0.41
N ALA A 37 -4.10 15.06 0.67
CA ALA A 37 -3.17 15.15 1.79
C ALA A 37 -2.28 13.91 1.90
N ILE A 38 -1.73 13.45 0.78
CA ILE A 38 -0.82 12.31 0.78
C ILE A 38 0.60 12.78 1.05
N ASP A 39 1.32 11.97 1.82
CA ASP A 39 2.73 12.25 2.13
C ASP A 39 3.66 11.57 1.13
N PHE A 40 3.22 10.46 0.56
CA PHE A 40 3.99 9.73 -0.42
C PHE A 40 3.06 9.01 -1.41
N TRP A 41 3.31 9.17 -2.70
CA TRP A 41 2.60 8.42 -3.73
C TRP A 41 3.46 7.24 -4.15
N ALA A 42 3.07 6.03 -3.71
CA ALA A 42 3.81 4.81 -4.00
C ALA A 42 3.47 4.27 -5.40
N LYS A 43 3.54 5.13 -6.40
CA LYS A 43 3.17 4.80 -7.78
C LYS A 43 3.97 3.60 -8.30
N GLU A 44 5.28 3.60 -8.04
CA GLU A 44 6.16 2.54 -8.53
C GLU A 44 5.98 1.21 -7.79
N LEU A 45 5.34 1.24 -6.62
CA LEU A 45 5.04 0.03 -5.84
C LEU A 45 3.61 -0.47 -6.07
N SER A 46 2.83 0.21 -6.92
CA SER A 46 1.48 -0.24 -7.26
C SER A 46 1.56 -1.37 -8.27
N PRO A 47 0.47 -2.17 -8.41
CA PRO A 47 0.47 -3.22 -9.43
C PRO A 47 0.74 -2.64 -10.82
N SER A 48 1.42 -3.41 -11.66
CA SER A 48 1.69 -2.98 -13.02
C SER A 48 0.38 -2.71 -13.76
N THR A 49 0.46 -1.89 -14.81
CA THR A 49 -0.72 -1.59 -15.64
C THR A 49 -1.31 -2.88 -16.22
N TYR A 50 -0.45 -3.81 -16.64
CA TYR A 50 -0.89 -5.11 -17.15
C TYR A 50 -1.69 -5.88 -16.09
N LEU A 51 -1.14 -6.00 -14.88
CA LEU A 51 -1.78 -6.75 -13.80
C LEU A 51 -3.09 -6.09 -13.35
N ARG A 52 -3.10 -4.76 -13.26
CA ARG A 52 -4.29 -4.01 -12.87
C ARG A 52 -5.44 -4.25 -13.87
N LYS A 53 -5.13 -4.20 -15.17
CA LYS A 53 -6.14 -4.43 -16.21
C LYS A 53 -6.63 -5.86 -16.23
N TRP A 54 -5.73 -6.81 -16.01
CA TRP A 54 -6.10 -8.22 -15.97
C TRP A 54 -7.04 -8.50 -14.78
N PHE A 55 -6.73 -7.95 -13.62
CA PHE A 55 -7.55 -8.14 -12.42
C PHE A 55 -8.94 -7.50 -12.58
N ASP A 56 -8.97 -6.26 -13.05
CA ASP A 56 -10.20 -5.50 -13.34
C ASP A 56 -11.27 -5.61 -12.25
N HIS A 57 -10.84 -5.55 -10.97
CA HIS A 57 -11.72 -5.64 -9.79
C HIS A 57 -12.56 -6.91 -9.72
N LYS A 58 -12.17 -7.97 -10.40
CA LYS A 58 -12.91 -9.23 -10.39
C LYS A 58 -12.54 -10.05 -9.15
N GLU A 59 -13.51 -10.22 -8.27
CA GLU A 59 -13.30 -10.90 -6.99
C GLU A 59 -12.73 -12.32 -7.17
N GLU A 60 -13.22 -13.05 -8.18
CA GLU A 60 -12.78 -14.42 -8.46
C GLU A 60 -11.31 -14.50 -8.87
N LEU A 61 -10.71 -13.38 -9.29
CA LEU A 61 -9.31 -13.34 -9.66
C LEU A 61 -8.39 -12.85 -8.53
N PHE A 62 -8.96 -12.50 -7.37
CA PHE A 62 -8.18 -11.85 -6.32
C PHE A 62 -7.04 -12.71 -5.77
N THR A 63 -7.27 -14.01 -5.55
CA THR A 63 -6.23 -14.89 -5.03
C THR A 63 -5.01 -14.92 -5.95
N ARG A 64 -5.25 -15.02 -7.27
CA ARG A 64 -4.17 -15.03 -8.24
C ARG A 64 -3.55 -13.63 -8.38
N PHE A 65 -4.36 -12.58 -8.30
CA PHE A 65 -3.88 -11.21 -8.28
C PHE A 65 -2.89 -11.01 -7.13
N ARG A 66 -3.24 -11.49 -5.93
CA ARG A 66 -2.36 -11.39 -4.76
C ARG A 66 -0.99 -12.02 -5.03
N GLU A 67 -0.99 -13.24 -5.58
CA GLU A 67 0.26 -13.94 -5.89
C GLU A 67 1.11 -13.16 -6.88
N LEU A 68 0.50 -12.70 -7.96
CA LEU A 68 1.20 -11.98 -9.03
C LEU A 68 1.72 -10.63 -8.56
N TYR A 69 0.93 -9.91 -7.77
CA TYR A 69 1.36 -8.61 -7.24
C TYR A 69 2.53 -8.79 -6.26
N ARG A 70 2.48 -9.82 -5.42
CA ARG A 70 3.59 -10.10 -4.50
C ARG A 70 4.87 -10.43 -5.27
N GLU A 71 4.77 -11.14 -6.38
CA GLU A 71 5.92 -11.39 -7.25
C GLU A 71 6.49 -10.08 -7.81
N GLU A 72 5.62 -9.18 -8.24
CA GLU A 72 6.05 -7.86 -8.72
C GLU A 72 6.78 -7.09 -7.62
N LEU A 73 6.24 -7.10 -6.41
CA LEU A 73 6.85 -6.41 -5.27
C LEU A 73 8.24 -6.98 -4.93
N GLU A 74 8.39 -8.30 -4.94
CA GLU A 74 9.67 -8.94 -4.65
C GLU A 74 10.76 -8.58 -5.66
N LYS A 75 10.38 -8.34 -6.90
CA LYS A 75 11.32 -7.98 -7.98
C LYS A 75 11.46 -6.47 -8.18
N ASN A 76 10.71 -5.68 -7.43
CA ASN A 76 10.68 -4.23 -7.61
C ASN A 76 12.00 -3.60 -7.16
N PRO A 77 12.64 -2.79 -8.02
CA PRO A 77 13.90 -2.13 -7.63
C PRO A 77 13.75 -1.13 -6.49
N GLU A 78 12.54 -0.66 -6.23
CA GLU A 78 12.24 0.25 -5.12
C GLU A 78 11.88 -0.47 -3.82
N LYS A 79 11.90 -1.80 -3.82
CA LYS A 79 11.47 -2.63 -2.70
C LYS A 79 12.13 -2.22 -1.38
N ASP A 80 13.46 -2.21 -1.35
CA ASP A 80 14.18 -1.97 -0.10
C ASP A 80 14.03 -0.55 0.41
N SER A 81 14.05 0.43 -0.49
CA SER A 81 13.87 1.84 -0.08
C SER A 81 12.47 2.08 0.45
N PHE A 82 11.46 1.43 -0.14
CA PHE A 82 10.08 1.57 0.33
C PHE A 82 9.89 0.94 1.71
N ILE A 83 10.42 -0.27 1.92
CA ILE A 83 10.34 -0.95 3.22
C ILE A 83 11.01 -0.08 4.28
N ARG A 84 12.15 0.50 3.97
CA ARG A 84 12.88 1.38 4.89
C ARG A 84 12.06 2.62 5.23
N LEU A 85 11.44 3.24 4.24
CA LEU A 85 10.58 4.42 4.44
C LEU A 85 9.45 4.09 5.42
N VAL A 86 8.74 2.99 5.17
CA VAL A 86 7.61 2.59 6.02
C VAL A 86 8.08 2.29 7.44
N LYS A 87 9.19 1.57 7.56
CA LYS A 87 9.76 1.23 8.88
C LYS A 87 10.11 2.48 9.68
N GLU A 88 10.76 3.45 9.05
CA GLU A 88 11.14 4.71 9.71
C GLU A 88 9.91 5.49 10.15
N GLU A 89 8.90 5.57 9.28
CA GLU A 89 7.68 6.32 9.63
C GLU A 89 6.90 5.64 10.76
N LEU A 90 6.89 4.30 10.81
CA LEU A 90 6.20 3.57 11.88
C LEU A 90 6.81 3.79 13.26
N GLU A 91 8.02 4.30 13.34
CA GLU A 91 8.61 4.68 14.63
C GLU A 91 8.01 5.97 15.16
N LYS A 92 7.43 6.79 14.29
CA LYS A 92 6.90 8.11 14.65
C LYS A 92 5.38 8.17 14.70
N GLU A 93 4.70 7.42 13.83
CA GLU A 93 3.25 7.54 13.64
C GLU A 93 2.72 6.34 12.87
N ALA A 94 1.41 6.21 12.82
CA ALA A 94 0.79 5.18 11.98
C ALA A 94 1.11 5.45 10.52
N VAL A 95 1.03 4.40 9.69
CA VAL A 95 1.14 4.52 8.25
C VAL A 95 -0.20 4.03 7.66
N THR A 96 -0.84 4.87 6.87
CA THR A 96 -2.12 4.53 6.25
C THR A 96 -1.94 4.38 4.74
N LEU A 97 -2.25 3.18 4.24
CA LEU A 97 -2.23 2.90 2.80
C LEU A 97 -3.59 3.26 2.23
N LEU A 98 -3.60 4.20 1.29
CA LEU A 98 -4.83 4.72 0.70
C LEU A 98 -5.10 4.07 -0.65
N PHE A 99 -6.37 3.80 -0.93
CA PHE A 99 -6.80 3.22 -2.19
C PHE A 99 -8.07 3.91 -2.69
N ALA A 100 -8.29 3.91 -4.01
CA ALA A 100 -9.45 4.58 -4.62
C ALA A 100 -10.62 3.64 -4.87
N SER A 101 -10.38 2.35 -5.01
CA SER A 101 -11.41 1.35 -5.28
C SER A 101 -12.58 1.41 -4.30
N LYS A 102 -13.78 1.06 -4.79
CA LYS A 102 -14.95 0.93 -3.92
C LYS A 102 -14.89 -0.35 -3.09
N GLU A 103 -14.14 -1.34 -3.56
CA GLU A 103 -13.95 -2.59 -2.82
C GLU A 103 -12.93 -2.37 -1.70
N GLU A 104 -13.39 -2.48 -0.45
CA GLU A 104 -12.56 -2.14 0.70
C GLU A 104 -11.62 -3.24 1.17
N LYS A 105 -11.85 -4.49 0.75
CA LYS A 105 -11.05 -5.62 1.22
C LYS A 105 -10.20 -6.26 0.14
N LEU A 106 -10.75 -6.43 -1.06
CA LEU A 106 -10.08 -7.15 -2.15
C LEU A 106 -9.43 -6.15 -3.11
N ASN A 107 -8.38 -5.49 -2.64
CA ASN A 107 -7.68 -4.46 -3.41
C ASN A 107 -6.18 -4.52 -3.16
N GLN A 108 -5.42 -3.73 -3.93
CA GLN A 108 -3.96 -3.70 -3.84
C GLN A 108 -3.44 -3.24 -2.48
N ALA A 109 -4.15 -2.35 -1.80
CA ALA A 109 -3.69 -1.85 -0.49
C ALA A 109 -3.69 -2.98 0.54
N THR A 110 -4.68 -3.86 0.48
CA THR A 110 -4.74 -5.03 1.36
C THR A 110 -3.53 -5.93 1.15
N VAL A 111 -3.21 -6.24 -0.10
CA VAL A 111 -2.05 -7.09 -0.43
C VAL A 111 -0.75 -6.42 0.01
N LEU A 112 -0.61 -5.13 -0.28
CA LEU A 112 0.59 -4.38 0.09
C LEU A 112 0.76 -4.34 1.62
N SER A 113 -0.33 -4.14 2.36
CA SER A 113 -0.32 -4.16 3.82
C SER A 113 0.17 -5.49 4.36
N GLU A 114 -0.38 -6.59 3.85
CA GLU A 114 0.04 -7.93 4.26
C GLU A 114 1.53 -8.16 3.99
N TRP A 115 1.97 -7.80 2.79
CA TRP A 115 3.35 -7.96 2.38
C TRP A 115 4.31 -7.14 3.25
N LEU A 116 3.96 -5.87 3.51
CA LEU A 116 4.77 -5.00 4.36
C LEU A 116 4.90 -5.56 5.78
N LYS A 117 3.82 -6.04 6.36
CA LYS A 117 3.85 -6.63 7.69
C LYS A 117 4.77 -7.84 7.76
N GLU A 118 4.76 -8.66 6.74
CA GLU A 118 5.67 -9.80 6.66
C GLU A 118 7.13 -9.35 6.55
N GLN A 119 7.41 -8.38 5.67
CA GLN A 119 8.77 -7.87 5.49
C GLN A 119 9.31 -7.28 6.79
N LEU A 120 8.52 -6.51 7.50
CA LEU A 120 8.93 -5.90 8.76
C LEU A 120 9.14 -6.93 9.86
N SER A 121 8.32 -7.97 9.91
CA SER A 121 8.46 -9.05 10.87
C SER A 121 9.74 -9.85 10.62
N GLU A 122 10.05 -10.15 9.37
CA GLU A 122 11.27 -10.88 8.99
C GLU A 122 12.52 -10.06 9.34
N ASN A 123 12.52 -8.76 9.05
CA ASN A 123 13.63 -7.88 9.40
C ASN A 123 13.84 -7.84 10.90
N THR A 124 12.77 -7.81 11.70
CA THR A 124 12.83 -7.84 13.14
C THR A 124 13.46 -9.14 13.64
N LYS A 125 13.06 -10.27 13.05
CA LYS A 125 13.61 -11.57 13.41
C LYS A 125 15.11 -11.66 13.10
N GLU A 126 15.54 -11.14 11.96
CA GLU A 126 16.96 -11.13 11.58
C GLU A 126 17.77 -10.34 12.59
N HIS A 127 17.25 -9.21 13.05
CA HIS A 127 17.93 -8.39 14.05
C HIS A 127 17.93 -9.01 15.45
N SER A 128 16.97 -9.89 15.70
CA SER A 128 16.85 -10.55 17.01
C SER A 128 17.77 -11.76 17.13
N ALA A 129 18.25 -12.25 16.03
CA ALA A 129 19.15 -13.38 16.01
C ALA A 129 20.59 -12.92 16.25
#